data_6a66f6dc92cd6c4fad9ebb54c922805a
#
_entry.id   6a66f6dc92cd6c4fad9ebb54c922805a
#
_cell.length_a   1.000
_cell.length_b   1.000
_cell.length_c   1.000
_cell.angle_alpha   90.00
_cell.angle_beta   90.00
_cell.angle_gamma   90.00
#
_symmetry.space_group_name_H-M   'P 1'
#
loop_
_entity.id
_entity.type
_entity.pdbx_description
1 polymer ?
#
loop_
_entity_poly.entity_id
_entity_poly.type
_entity_poly.pdbx_seq_one_letter_code
_entity_poly.pdbx_strand_id
1 'polypeptide(L)'
;KTLFMVKYVLEIEANIDNITSLMIENIDDDRIELKGRVEEALKVLMRQMLVQKNGSIYVFLTDEEQEVNNEIEKENVETPEIITKVAEMIFEDIFPGKRYTYPVFNGRYAFGFNQFVDDRPYKANQNYDIGLRVLTPWYDGSTEDGTLRMMSGQSREVLVVLPNDAEFLTEIQSYLKIEGFLRKNTSTQLAKYETIKEAKRVEMRERKQNAKLYLTEALKEETIYVNGDVVRVNGKEVVSRINEAIGRLVQTVYHKLSYIDAPMGEAEIRKMLHQSNQLSLGLEGGTESNAHALDDVQGFIAMNTRNHMKTSMKTVKDRFMKAPYG
;
A
#
# COMPACT_ATOMS: atom_id res chain seq x y z
N LYS A 1 8.06 36.64 17.79
CA LYS A 1 7.28 37.85 17.38
C LYS A 1 6.77 37.69 15.95
N THR A 2 7.62 37.42 14.96
CA THR A 2 7.25 37.28 13.53
C THR A 2 6.14 36.23 13.34
N LEU A 3 6.27 35.02 13.88
CA LEU A 3 5.25 33.98 13.80
C LEU A 3 3.91 34.37 14.41
N PHE A 4 3.93 35.12 15.53
CA PHE A 4 2.71 35.63 16.14
C PHE A 4 2.01 36.66 15.24
N MET A 5 2.79 37.51 14.57
CA MET A 5 2.24 38.50 13.64
C MET A 5 1.63 37.87 12.39
N VAL A 6 2.26 36.81 11.87
CA VAL A 6 1.81 36.13 10.65
C VAL A 6 0.65 35.15 10.90
N LYS A 7 0.45 34.71 12.16
CA LYS A 7 -0.59 33.74 12.52
C LYS A 7 -1.99 34.05 11.99
N TYR A 8 -2.34 35.34 11.92
CA TYR A 8 -3.67 35.81 11.50
C TYR A 8 -3.68 36.41 10.08
N VAL A 9 -2.55 36.32 9.37
CA VAL A 9 -2.42 36.83 7.99
C VAL A 9 -2.53 35.67 7.04
N LEU A 10 -3.71 35.47 6.43
CA LEU A 10 -4.01 34.34 5.58
C LEU A 10 -3.25 34.34 4.25
N GLU A 11 -2.76 35.48 3.81
CA GLU A 11 -2.04 35.66 2.54
C GLU A 11 -0.59 35.21 2.60
N ILE A 12 -0.03 34.99 3.80
CA ILE A 12 1.38 34.63 3.99
C ILE A 12 1.45 33.32 4.76
N GLU A 13 1.80 32.26 4.05
CA GLU A 13 2.11 31.00 4.71
C GLU A 13 3.39 31.12 5.55
N ALA A 14 3.33 30.73 6.81
CA ALA A 14 4.48 30.76 7.72
C ALA A 14 5.43 29.55 7.47
N ASN A 15 5.86 29.35 6.22
CA ASN A 15 6.90 28.39 5.88
C ASN A 15 8.30 28.98 6.14
N ILE A 16 9.33 28.13 6.12
CA ILE A 16 10.70 28.52 6.46
C ILE A 16 11.23 29.66 5.59
N ASP A 17 10.91 29.65 4.29
CA ASP A 17 11.43 30.64 3.35
C ASP A 17 10.75 32.01 3.54
N ASN A 18 9.45 32.02 3.80
CA ASN A 18 8.71 33.24 4.11
C ASN A 18 9.11 33.82 5.46
N ILE A 19 9.26 32.96 6.49
CA ILE A 19 9.74 33.40 7.81
C ILE A 19 11.13 34.00 7.69
N THR A 20 12.04 33.35 6.96
CA THR A 20 13.39 33.85 6.72
C THR A 20 13.35 35.23 6.03
N SER A 21 12.53 35.35 4.98
CA SER A 21 12.37 36.61 4.25
C SER A 21 11.84 37.74 5.11
N LEU A 22 10.91 37.47 6.04
CA LEU A 22 10.36 38.43 6.99
C LEU A 22 11.34 38.80 8.11
N MET A 23 12.45 38.07 8.25
CA MET A 23 13.48 38.32 9.26
C MET A 23 14.74 38.99 8.70
N ILE A 24 14.78 39.31 7.41
CA ILE A 24 15.86 40.09 6.79
C ILE A 24 15.76 41.52 7.31
N GLU A 25 16.82 42.01 7.95
CA GLU A 25 16.91 43.36 8.48
C GLU A 25 17.69 44.28 7.56
N ASN A 26 18.72 43.75 6.89
CA ASN A 26 19.58 44.49 5.98
C ASN A 26 19.67 43.78 4.61
N ILE A 27 19.92 44.59 3.58
CA ILE A 27 20.02 44.11 2.19
C ILE A 27 21.23 43.18 1.97
N ASP A 28 22.23 43.28 2.83
CA ASP A 28 23.48 42.50 2.79
C ASP A 28 23.43 41.23 3.66
N ASP A 29 22.28 40.93 4.30
CA ASP A 29 22.15 39.73 5.12
C ASP A 29 22.27 38.47 4.28
N ASP A 30 23.15 37.53 4.71
CA ASP A 30 23.28 36.22 4.08
C ASP A 30 22.02 35.40 4.37
N ARG A 31 21.19 35.23 3.34
CA ARG A 31 19.92 34.51 3.43
C ARG A 31 20.11 33.03 3.84
N ILE A 32 21.22 32.39 3.46
CA ILE A 32 21.48 30.97 3.77
C ILE A 32 21.82 30.84 5.26
N GLU A 33 22.69 31.70 5.77
CA GLU A 33 23.05 31.74 7.19
C GLU A 33 21.82 32.08 8.05
N LEU A 34 21.04 33.08 7.63
CA LEU A 34 19.83 33.49 8.32
C LEU A 34 18.80 32.34 8.36
N LYS A 35 18.62 31.60 7.25
CA LYS A 35 17.73 30.43 7.18
C LYS A 35 18.15 29.38 8.20
N GLY A 36 19.45 29.05 8.29
CA GLY A 36 19.95 28.10 9.29
C GLY A 36 19.66 28.53 10.72
N ARG A 37 19.88 29.81 11.05
CA ARG A 37 19.54 30.38 12.36
C ARG A 37 18.06 30.33 12.68
N VAL A 38 17.19 30.61 11.70
CA VAL A 38 15.74 30.52 11.83
C VAL A 38 15.30 29.07 12.08
N GLU A 39 15.86 28.12 11.33
CA GLU A 39 15.58 26.68 11.53
C GLU A 39 15.96 26.20 12.94
N GLU A 40 17.11 26.61 13.44
CA GLU A 40 17.52 26.26 14.81
C GLU A 40 16.62 26.91 15.86
N ALA A 41 16.28 28.18 15.68
CA ALA A 41 15.34 28.85 16.57
C ALA A 41 13.96 28.19 16.60
N LEU A 42 13.45 27.78 15.43
CA LEU A 42 12.18 27.06 15.33
C LEU A 42 12.25 25.69 16.02
N LYS A 43 13.35 24.95 15.88
CA LYS A 43 13.55 23.69 16.62
C LYS A 43 13.49 23.87 18.13
N VAL A 44 14.09 24.95 18.66
CA VAL A 44 14.04 25.28 20.10
C VAL A 44 12.60 25.61 20.52
N LEU A 45 11.91 26.46 19.75
CA LEU A 45 10.52 26.86 20.06
C LEU A 45 9.55 25.69 19.98
N MET A 46 9.75 24.74 19.05
CA MET A 46 8.97 23.49 18.98
C MET A 46 9.21 22.61 20.20
N ARG A 47 10.47 22.47 20.67
CA ARG A 47 10.78 21.73 21.90
C ARG A 47 10.12 22.35 23.14
N GLN A 48 9.94 23.65 23.15
CA GLN A 48 9.25 24.39 24.23
C GLN A 48 7.72 24.40 24.04
N MET A 49 7.20 23.74 23.01
CA MET A 49 5.76 23.73 22.66
C MET A 49 5.15 25.11 22.40
N LEU A 50 5.98 26.10 22.05
CA LEU A 50 5.52 27.43 21.67
C LEU A 50 5.16 27.54 20.19
N VAL A 51 5.69 26.60 19.38
CA VAL A 51 5.47 26.52 17.94
C VAL A 51 5.18 25.09 17.56
N GLN A 52 4.22 24.89 16.68
CA GLN A 52 3.91 23.60 16.06
C GLN A 52 4.23 23.66 14.57
N LYS A 53 4.75 22.55 14.01
CA LYS A 53 4.94 22.38 12.58
C LYS A 53 3.83 21.51 12.01
N ASN A 54 3.09 22.04 11.02
CA ASN A 54 2.06 21.33 10.26
C ASN A 54 2.50 21.27 8.79
N GLY A 55 2.96 20.11 8.32
CA GLY A 55 3.59 20.02 7.00
C GLY A 55 4.79 20.98 6.90
N SER A 56 4.73 21.96 5.99
CA SER A 56 5.75 22.99 5.80
C SER A 56 5.53 24.28 6.62
N ILE A 57 4.39 24.39 7.33
CA ILE A 57 3.94 25.62 7.99
C ILE A 57 4.23 25.57 9.49
N TYR A 58 4.71 26.67 10.06
CA TYR A 58 4.96 26.85 11.49
C TYR A 58 3.91 27.75 12.12
N VAL A 59 3.26 27.28 13.19
CA VAL A 59 2.18 28.00 13.88
C VAL A 59 2.61 28.32 15.30
N PHE A 60 2.51 29.60 15.69
CA PHE A 60 2.68 30.03 17.08
C PHE A 60 1.44 29.63 17.89
N LEU A 61 1.66 29.01 19.06
CA LEU A 61 0.59 28.52 19.92
C LEU A 61 0.28 29.49 21.07
N THR A 62 -0.99 29.78 21.30
CA THR A 62 -1.46 30.46 22.53
C THR A 62 -1.37 29.51 23.73
N ASP A 63 -1.52 30.03 24.95
CA ASP A 63 -1.44 29.21 26.16
C ASP A 63 -2.50 28.09 26.16
N GLU A 64 -3.72 28.39 25.69
CA GLU A 64 -4.79 27.39 25.58
C GLU A 64 -4.49 26.35 24.48
N GLU A 65 -3.91 26.76 23.35
CA GLU A 65 -3.49 25.82 22.30
C GLU A 65 -2.34 24.94 22.77
N GLN A 66 -1.42 25.46 23.58
CA GLN A 66 -0.34 24.68 24.21
C GLN A 66 -0.89 23.65 25.18
N GLU A 67 -1.89 24.03 26.02
CA GLU A 67 -2.57 23.11 26.93
C GLU A 67 -3.21 21.95 26.18
N VAL A 68 -3.95 22.25 25.09
CA VAL A 68 -4.57 21.23 24.24
C VAL A 68 -3.53 20.36 23.55
N ASN A 69 -2.44 20.93 23.03
CA ASN A 69 -1.38 20.16 22.41
C ASN A 69 -0.66 19.24 23.40
N ASN A 70 -0.43 19.70 24.62
CA ASN A 70 0.12 18.87 25.67
C ASN A 70 -0.77 17.65 25.97
N GLU A 71 -2.09 17.82 25.95
CA GLU A 71 -3.02 16.68 26.14
C GLU A 71 -3.01 15.75 24.92
N ILE A 72 -2.90 16.28 23.71
CA ILE A 72 -2.76 15.47 22.48
C ILE A 72 -1.44 14.67 22.51
N GLU A 73 -0.32 15.27 22.94
CA GLU A 73 0.96 14.57 23.02
C GLU A 73 0.99 13.44 24.07
N LYS A 74 0.16 13.51 25.11
CA LYS A 74 -0.02 12.44 26.09
C LYS A 74 -0.84 11.26 25.58
N GLU A 75 -1.55 11.43 24.44
CA GLU A 75 -2.26 10.31 23.82
C GLU A 75 -1.27 9.24 23.39
N ASN A 76 -1.46 8.04 23.93
CA ASN A 76 -0.66 6.89 23.56
C ASN A 76 -1.23 6.26 22.28
N VAL A 77 -0.42 6.20 21.25
CA VAL A 77 -0.72 5.50 19.98
C VAL A 77 0.31 4.41 19.81
N GLU A 78 -0.13 3.18 19.82
CA GLU A 78 0.75 2.02 19.68
C GLU A 78 1.14 1.78 18.22
N THR A 79 2.35 1.29 17.99
CA THR A 79 2.84 0.92 16.64
C THR A 79 1.84 0.07 15.85
N PRO A 80 1.17 -0.95 16.45
CA PRO A 80 0.13 -1.70 15.76
C PRO A 80 -1.03 -0.88 15.18
N GLU A 81 -1.44 0.18 15.85
CA GLU A 81 -2.50 1.07 15.37
C GLU A 81 -2.04 1.86 14.15
N ILE A 82 -0.80 2.34 14.20
CA ILE A 82 -0.20 3.07 13.07
C ILE A 82 -0.08 2.16 11.85
N ILE A 83 0.45 0.94 12.00
CA ILE A 83 0.58 -0.02 10.90
C ILE A 83 -0.79 -0.42 10.34
N THR A 84 -1.80 -0.58 11.19
CA THR A 84 -3.18 -0.82 10.74
C THR A 84 -3.67 0.34 9.88
N LYS A 85 -3.38 1.59 10.28
CA LYS A 85 -3.76 2.78 9.50
C LYS A 85 -3.03 2.89 8.18
N VAL A 86 -1.73 2.55 8.16
CA VAL A 86 -0.96 2.41 6.91
C VAL A 86 -1.62 1.40 5.98
N ALA A 87 -2.01 0.23 6.51
CA ALA A 87 -2.65 -0.81 5.72
C ALA A 87 -4.01 -0.37 5.14
N GLU A 88 -4.83 0.34 5.92
CA GLU A 88 -6.07 0.94 5.44
C GLU A 88 -5.81 1.92 4.30
N MET A 89 -4.86 2.85 4.46
CA MET A 89 -4.52 3.83 3.43
C MET A 89 -4.01 3.17 2.15
N ILE A 90 -3.14 2.14 2.27
CA ILE A 90 -2.65 1.41 1.11
C ILE A 90 -3.78 0.68 0.40
N PHE A 91 -4.53 -0.17 1.11
CA PHE A 91 -5.43 -1.13 0.50
C PHE A 91 -6.88 -0.63 0.31
N GLU A 92 -7.25 0.52 0.84
CA GLU A 92 -8.56 1.14 0.58
C GLU A 92 -8.44 2.40 -0.28
N ASP A 93 -7.39 3.22 -0.06
CA ASP A 93 -7.31 4.55 -0.67
C ASP A 93 -6.36 4.62 -1.88
N ILE A 94 -5.19 3.91 -1.83
CA ILE A 94 -4.13 4.04 -2.84
C ILE A 94 -4.18 2.88 -3.83
N PHE A 95 -4.29 1.65 -3.32
CA PHE A 95 -4.36 0.42 -4.09
C PHE A 95 -5.57 -0.42 -3.66
N PRO A 96 -6.81 -0.02 -4.00
CA PRO A 96 -8.04 -0.68 -3.56
C PRO A 96 -8.29 -2.03 -4.24
N GLY A 97 -7.38 -2.50 -5.09
CA GLY A 97 -7.49 -3.76 -5.80
C GLY A 97 -7.39 -4.98 -4.87
N LYS A 98 -8.39 -5.86 -4.91
CA LYS A 98 -8.39 -7.14 -4.16
C LYS A 98 -7.98 -8.32 -5.04
N ARG A 99 -7.93 -8.12 -6.33
CA ARG A 99 -7.61 -9.13 -7.33
C ARG A 99 -6.79 -8.52 -8.43
N TYR A 100 -5.82 -9.27 -8.91
CA TYR A 100 -5.07 -8.94 -10.11
C TYR A 100 -5.80 -9.50 -11.32
N THR A 101 -6.15 -8.65 -12.27
CA THR A 101 -6.76 -9.07 -13.53
C THR A 101 -5.66 -9.45 -14.52
N TYR A 102 -5.63 -10.71 -14.92
CA TYR A 102 -4.66 -11.19 -15.90
C TYR A 102 -5.01 -10.63 -17.29
N PRO A 103 -4.07 -9.93 -17.95
CA PRO A 103 -4.39 -9.16 -19.17
C PRO A 103 -4.68 -10.05 -20.39
N VAL A 104 -4.20 -11.29 -20.38
CA VAL A 104 -4.46 -12.23 -21.47
C VAL A 104 -5.94 -12.63 -21.45
N PHE A 105 -6.50 -12.94 -22.61
CA PHE A 105 -7.91 -13.28 -22.79
C PHE A 105 -8.89 -12.20 -22.34
N ASN A 106 -8.55 -10.92 -22.62
CA ASN A 106 -9.39 -9.75 -22.30
C ASN A 106 -9.72 -9.65 -20.80
N GLY A 107 -8.80 -10.05 -19.91
CA GLY A 107 -8.98 -9.95 -18.49
C GLY A 107 -10.02 -10.89 -17.88
N ARG A 108 -10.31 -12.00 -18.55
CA ARG A 108 -11.29 -13.01 -18.10
C ARG A 108 -10.89 -13.68 -16.79
N TYR A 109 -9.58 -13.79 -16.51
CA TYR A 109 -9.04 -14.41 -15.32
C TYR A 109 -8.52 -13.38 -14.33
N ALA A 110 -8.80 -13.58 -13.06
CA ALA A 110 -8.35 -12.70 -11.98
C ALA A 110 -7.92 -13.50 -10.76
N PHE A 111 -6.74 -13.17 -10.25
CA PHE A 111 -6.09 -13.83 -9.11
C PHE A 111 -6.26 -12.99 -7.85
N GLY A 112 -6.79 -13.60 -6.78
CA GLY A 112 -6.77 -13.00 -5.45
C GLY A 112 -5.36 -13.08 -4.85
N PHE A 113 -5.02 -12.15 -3.98
CA PHE A 113 -3.75 -12.14 -3.27
C PHE A 113 -3.95 -11.72 -1.81
N ASN A 114 -3.13 -12.30 -0.94
CA ASN A 114 -3.07 -11.93 0.46
C ASN A 114 -2.42 -10.55 0.59
N GLN A 115 -2.89 -9.74 1.54
CA GLN A 115 -2.44 -8.36 1.76
C GLN A 115 -1.81 -8.23 3.14
N PHE A 116 -0.55 -7.78 3.19
CA PHE A 116 0.20 -7.60 4.43
C PHE A 116 0.87 -6.23 4.46
N VAL A 117 0.96 -5.65 5.66
CA VAL A 117 1.90 -4.56 5.95
C VAL A 117 2.78 -5.05 7.11
N ASP A 118 4.07 -5.03 6.89
CA ASP A 118 5.05 -5.72 7.71
C ASP A 118 4.63 -7.20 7.90
N ASP A 119 4.56 -7.71 9.12
CA ASP A 119 4.11 -9.08 9.40
C ASP A 119 2.60 -9.18 9.70
N ARG A 120 1.84 -8.10 9.49
CA ARG A 120 0.42 -8.04 9.83
C ARG A 120 -0.47 -8.22 8.61
N PRO A 121 -1.37 -9.22 8.62
CA PRO A 121 -2.38 -9.33 7.58
C PRO A 121 -3.36 -8.16 7.68
N TYR A 122 -3.67 -7.53 6.54
CA TYR A 122 -4.65 -6.44 6.50
C TYR A 122 -6.06 -6.92 6.87
N LYS A 123 -6.44 -8.14 6.45
CA LYS A 123 -7.72 -8.79 6.81
C LYS A 123 -7.49 -10.24 7.21
N ALA A 124 -8.24 -10.71 8.20
CA ALA A 124 -8.02 -12.02 8.82
C ALA A 124 -8.31 -13.23 7.89
N ASN A 125 -9.23 -13.11 6.94
CA ASN A 125 -9.72 -14.23 6.13
C ASN A 125 -9.15 -14.16 4.70
N GLN A 126 -7.82 -14.27 4.58
CA GLN A 126 -7.14 -14.32 3.30
C GLN A 126 -6.50 -15.71 3.14
N ASN A 127 -6.80 -16.38 2.04
CA ASN A 127 -6.26 -17.71 1.74
C ASN A 127 -6.04 -17.86 0.24
N TYR A 128 -5.07 -17.10 -0.27
CA TYR A 128 -4.66 -17.15 -1.66
C TYR A 128 -3.24 -17.72 -1.77
N ASP A 129 -2.91 -18.27 -2.94
CA ASP A 129 -1.60 -18.87 -3.20
C ASP A 129 -0.48 -17.83 -3.32
N ILE A 130 -0.83 -16.57 -3.56
CA ILE A 130 0.10 -15.43 -3.72
C ILE A 130 -0.23 -14.30 -2.77
N GLY A 131 0.73 -13.41 -2.53
CA GLY A 131 0.57 -12.28 -1.63
C GLY A 131 1.25 -11.00 -2.12
N LEU A 132 0.84 -9.89 -1.50
CA LEU A 132 1.48 -8.58 -1.58
C LEU A 132 1.81 -8.14 -0.16
N ARG A 133 3.09 -7.92 0.12
CA ARG A 133 3.58 -7.45 1.40
C ARG A 133 4.30 -6.13 1.22
N VAL A 134 3.89 -5.13 1.97
CA VAL A 134 4.55 -3.82 2.03
C VAL A 134 5.33 -3.73 3.33
N LEU A 135 6.63 -3.50 3.25
CA LEU A 135 7.51 -3.31 4.40
C LEU A 135 7.71 -1.83 4.65
N THR A 136 7.38 -1.39 5.86
CA THR A 136 7.57 -0.01 6.31
C THR A 136 8.97 0.19 6.91
N PRO A 137 9.43 1.44 7.11
CA PRO A 137 10.66 1.72 7.85
C PRO A 137 10.67 1.19 9.30
N TRP A 138 9.51 0.82 9.84
CA TRP A 138 9.36 0.27 11.19
C TRP A 138 9.26 -1.27 11.21
N TYR A 139 9.56 -1.91 10.10
CA TYR A 139 9.63 -3.36 10.05
C TYR A 139 10.74 -3.90 10.97
N ASP A 140 10.38 -4.79 11.91
CA ASP A 140 11.31 -5.31 12.90
C ASP A 140 12.32 -6.34 12.34
N GLY A 141 12.08 -6.85 11.14
CA GLY A 141 12.95 -7.84 10.50
C GLY A 141 14.13 -7.19 9.77
N SER A 142 15.03 -8.05 9.26
CA SER A 142 16.16 -7.58 8.45
C SER A 142 15.69 -7.09 7.09
N THR A 143 16.12 -5.88 6.73
CA THR A 143 15.91 -5.27 5.41
C THR A 143 17.15 -5.34 4.51
N GLU A 144 18.11 -6.22 4.84
CA GLU A 144 19.26 -6.48 3.98
C GLU A 144 18.82 -7.15 2.66
N ASP A 145 19.43 -6.76 1.54
CA ASP A 145 19.06 -7.22 0.19
C ASP A 145 19.02 -8.75 0.09
N GLY A 146 20.01 -9.45 0.67
CA GLY A 146 20.04 -10.91 0.67
C GLY A 146 18.86 -11.55 1.41
N THR A 147 18.45 -10.98 2.55
CA THR A 147 17.31 -11.46 3.33
C THR A 147 16.00 -11.22 2.59
N LEU A 148 15.83 -10.05 1.99
CA LEU A 148 14.64 -9.70 1.23
C LEU A 148 14.48 -10.59 -0.02
N ARG A 149 15.58 -10.89 -0.72
CA ARG A 149 15.59 -11.82 -1.85
C ARG A 149 15.15 -13.23 -1.41
N MET A 150 15.72 -13.73 -0.32
CA MET A 150 15.35 -15.05 0.22
C MET A 150 13.86 -15.06 0.64
N MET A 151 13.39 -14.04 1.34
CA MET A 151 12.00 -13.91 1.77
C MET A 151 11.05 -13.92 0.56
N SER A 152 11.32 -13.08 -0.44
CA SER A 152 10.52 -13.02 -1.68
C SER A 152 10.51 -14.35 -2.45
N GLY A 153 11.64 -15.07 -2.48
CA GLY A 153 11.74 -16.37 -3.17
C GLY A 153 10.96 -17.50 -2.49
N GLN A 154 10.78 -17.42 -1.17
CA GLN A 154 10.14 -18.48 -0.39
C GLN A 154 8.65 -18.23 -0.13
N SER A 155 8.22 -16.97 -0.01
CA SER A 155 6.86 -16.61 0.46
C SER A 155 5.80 -16.60 -0.64
N ARG A 156 6.17 -16.67 -1.92
CA ARG A 156 5.26 -16.38 -3.05
C ARG A 156 4.54 -15.03 -2.92
N GLU A 157 5.26 -14.04 -2.43
CA GLU A 157 4.76 -12.68 -2.22
C GLU A 157 5.56 -11.70 -3.06
N VAL A 158 4.87 -10.67 -3.56
CA VAL A 158 5.53 -9.44 -3.97
C VAL A 158 5.91 -8.69 -2.70
N LEU A 159 7.19 -8.41 -2.50
CA LEU A 159 7.66 -7.54 -1.43
C LEU A 159 7.86 -6.14 -1.96
N VAL A 160 7.21 -5.17 -1.37
CA VAL A 160 7.34 -3.74 -1.64
C VAL A 160 8.01 -3.11 -0.44
N VAL A 161 9.26 -2.69 -0.60
CA VAL A 161 10.06 -2.11 0.49
C VAL A 161 10.05 -0.61 0.35
N LEU A 162 9.44 0.08 1.31
CA LEU A 162 9.37 1.54 1.33
C LEU A 162 10.75 2.14 1.68
N PRO A 163 11.07 3.35 1.18
CA PRO A 163 12.28 4.07 1.54
C PRO A 163 12.30 4.39 3.05
N ASN A 164 13.50 4.63 3.59
CA ASN A 164 13.68 4.92 5.02
C ASN A 164 13.11 6.28 5.46
N ASP A 165 12.64 7.10 4.55
CA ASP A 165 11.92 8.32 4.88
C ASP A 165 10.53 7.98 5.46
N ALA A 166 10.32 8.36 6.71
CA ALA A 166 9.16 7.97 7.51
C ALA A 166 8.18 9.14 7.77
N GLU A 167 8.19 10.18 6.94
CA GLU A 167 7.32 11.36 7.14
C GLU A 167 5.84 10.95 7.21
N PHE A 168 5.39 10.00 6.38
CA PHE A 168 4.03 9.50 6.43
C PHE A 168 3.66 8.84 7.78
N LEU A 169 4.61 8.14 8.43
CA LEU A 169 4.39 7.53 9.74
C LEU A 169 4.21 8.59 10.82
N THR A 170 4.99 9.68 10.77
CA THR A 170 4.88 10.82 11.67
C THR A 170 3.53 11.51 11.53
N GLU A 171 3.08 11.72 10.30
CA GLU A 171 1.75 12.31 10.02
C GLU A 171 0.61 11.40 10.51
N ILE A 172 0.71 10.08 10.30
CA ILE A 172 -0.28 9.11 10.80
C ILE A 172 -0.30 9.10 12.33
N GLN A 173 0.85 9.09 12.99
CA GLN A 173 0.92 9.14 14.44
C GLN A 173 0.26 10.40 14.99
N SER A 174 0.58 11.56 14.41
CA SER A 174 -0.02 12.84 14.81
C SER A 174 -1.54 12.85 14.55
N TYR A 175 -1.98 12.35 13.40
CA TYR A 175 -3.39 12.18 13.08
C TYR A 175 -4.12 11.34 14.15
N LEU A 176 -3.57 10.16 14.52
CA LEU A 176 -4.19 9.26 15.49
C LEU A 176 -4.22 9.85 16.91
N LYS A 177 -3.18 10.60 17.31
CA LYS A 177 -3.18 11.32 18.59
C LYS A 177 -4.30 12.35 18.66
N ILE A 178 -4.45 13.16 17.61
CA ILE A 178 -5.53 14.17 17.54
C ILE A 178 -6.90 13.48 17.54
N GLU A 179 -7.07 12.41 16.78
CA GLU A 179 -8.33 11.62 16.74
C GLU A 179 -8.66 11.06 18.13
N GLY A 180 -7.68 10.48 18.82
CA GLY A 180 -7.82 9.96 20.19
C GLY A 180 -8.25 11.05 21.18
N PHE A 181 -7.59 12.20 21.13
CA PHE A 181 -7.94 13.36 21.96
C PHE A 181 -9.37 13.85 21.68
N LEU A 182 -9.74 14.06 20.44
CA LEU A 182 -11.07 14.55 20.06
C LEU A 182 -12.18 13.56 20.46
N ARG A 183 -11.92 12.24 20.37
CA ARG A 183 -12.87 11.20 20.77
C ARG A 183 -13.10 11.16 22.29
N LYS A 184 -12.07 11.35 23.10
CA LYS A 184 -12.16 11.34 24.58
C LYS A 184 -12.80 12.61 25.12
N ASN A 185 -12.57 13.73 24.48
CA ASN A 185 -12.97 15.07 24.96
C ASN A 185 -14.26 15.57 24.32
N THR A 186 -15.29 14.73 24.26
CA THR A 186 -16.63 15.10 23.74
C THR A 186 -17.50 15.85 24.76
N SER A 187 -17.09 15.94 26.05
CA SER A 187 -17.90 16.52 27.10
C SER A 187 -17.89 18.05 27.13
N THR A 188 -19.01 18.63 27.58
CA THR A 188 -19.30 20.06 27.72
C THR A 188 -18.35 20.85 28.61
N GLN A 189 -17.50 20.22 29.40
CA GLN A 189 -16.53 20.88 30.30
C GLN A 189 -15.46 21.69 29.54
N LEU A 190 -15.30 21.45 28.25
CA LEU A 190 -14.33 22.12 27.39
C LEU A 190 -14.97 23.08 26.39
N ALA A 191 -16.16 23.65 26.67
CA ALA A 191 -16.82 24.61 25.79
C ALA A 191 -15.92 25.80 25.43
N LYS A 192 -15.06 26.26 26.35
CA LYS A 192 -14.08 27.32 26.08
C LYS A 192 -13.05 26.98 24.99
N TYR A 193 -12.87 25.67 24.68
CA TYR A 193 -11.90 25.20 23.69
C TYR A 193 -12.55 24.76 22.36
N GLU A 194 -13.85 25.02 22.15
CA GLU A 194 -14.53 24.55 20.93
C GLU A 194 -13.90 25.08 19.64
N THR A 195 -13.45 26.34 19.64
CA THR A 195 -12.73 26.91 18.49
C THR A 195 -11.40 26.18 18.24
N ILE A 196 -10.67 25.83 19.32
CA ILE A 196 -9.41 25.08 19.21
C ILE A 196 -9.67 23.66 18.74
N LYS A 197 -10.72 23.01 19.24
CA LYS A 197 -11.12 21.68 18.77
C LYS A 197 -11.49 21.67 17.29
N GLU A 198 -12.19 22.70 16.81
CA GLU A 198 -12.50 22.79 15.39
C GLU A 198 -11.23 22.97 14.55
N ALA A 199 -10.28 23.83 14.99
CA ALA A 199 -8.98 23.94 14.36
C ALA A 199 -8.23 22.58 14.35
N LYS A 200 -8.32 21.79 15.45
CA LYS A 200 -7.73 20.46 15.52
C LYS A 200 -8.43 19.42 14.61
N ARG A 201 -9.73 19.55 14.36
CA ARG A 201 -10.43 18.73 13.34
C ARG A 201 -9.95 19.06 11.92
N VAL A 202 -9.68 20.33 11.64
CA VAL A 202 -9.08 20.74 10.36
C VAL A 202 -7.67 20.17 10.25
N GLU A 203 -6.82 20.39 11.27
CA GLU A 203 -5.46 19.84 11.31
C GLU A 203 -5.44 18.30 11.13
N MET A 204 -6.32 17.60 11.81
CA MET A 204 -6.45 16.15 11.68
C MET A 204 -6.72 15.71 10.23
N ARG A 205 -7.57 16.44 9.51
CA ARG A 205 -7.86 16.17 8.08
C ARG A 205 -6.65 16.46 7.20
N GLU A 206 -5.94 17.54 7.44
CA GLU A 206 -4.71 17.91 6.72
C GLU A 206 -3.62 16.85 6.93
N ARG A 207 -3.40 16.42 8.18
CA ARG A 207 -2.42 15.38 8.48
C ARG A 207 -2.76 14.05 7.80
N LYS A 208 -4.04 13.68 7.75
CA LYS A 208 -4.48 12.50 7.02
C LYS A 208 -4.19 12.62 5.51
N GLN A 209 -4.40 13.81 4.94
CA GLN A 209 -4.10 14.06 3.52
C GLN A 209 -2.60 14.03 3.25
N ASN A 210 -1.80 14.67 4.10
CA ASN A 210 -0.34 14.65 4.01
C ASN A 210 0.22 13.23 4.13
N ALA A 211 -0.27 12.45 5.11
CA ALA A 211 0.10 11.05 5.26
C ALA A 211 -0.17 10.24 4.00
N LYS A 212 -1.34 10.43 3.39
CA LYS A 212 -1.68 9.77 2.12
C LYS A 212 -0.76 10.19 0.98
N LEU A 213 -0.44 11.48 0.89
CA LEU A 213 0.46 12.00 -0.14
C LEU A 213 1.86 11.41 0.01
N TYR A 214 2.47 11.52 1.19
CA TYR A 214 3.81 11.00 1.45
C TYR A 214 3.89 9.49 1.30
N LEU A 215 2.87 8.75 1.74
CA LEU A 215 2.80 7.31 1.54
C LEU A 215 2.68 6.94 0.06
N THR A 216 1.94 7.72 -0.72
CA THR A 216 1.84 7.52 -2.17
C THR A 216 3.18 7.77 -2.87
N GLU A 217 3.92 8.78 -2.45
CA GLU A 217 5.27 9.07 -2.96
C GLU A 217 6.25 7.97 -2.54
N ALA A 218 6.25 7.56 -1.28
CA ALA A 218 7.05 6.44 -0.80
C ALA A 218 6.77 5.14 -1.58
N LEU A 219 5.50 4.89 -1.95
CA LEU A 219 5.11 3.77 -2.81
C LEU A 219 5.51 3.94 -4.29
N LYS A 220 5.96 5.09 -4.74
CA LYS A 220 6.55 5.30 -6.08
C LYS A 220 8.06 5.12 -6.08
N GLU A 221 8.70 5.35 -4.94
CA GLU A 221 10.16 5.25 -4.75
C GLU A 221 10.59 3.91 -4.15
N GLU A 222 9.65 2.96 -4.03
CA GLU A 222 9.88 1.65 -3.44
C GLU A 222 10.87 0.78 -4.21
N THR A 223 11.44 -0.19 -3.49
CA THR A 223 12.15 -1.32 -4.11
C THR A 223 11.24 -2.56 -4.08
N ILE A 224 11.01 -3.16 -5.25
CA ILE A 224 10.14 -4.32 -5.38
C ILE A 224 10.95 -5.59 -5.59
N TYR A 225 10.64 -6.62 -4.81
CA TYR A 225 11.20 -7.96 -4.95
C TYR A 225 10.12 -8.96 -5.36
N VAL A 226 10.41 -9.78 -6.35
CA VAL A 226 9.54 -10.86 -6.81
C VAL A 226 10.38 -12.11 -7.05
N ASN A 227 10.03 -13.20 -6.41
CA ASN A 227 10.69 -14.50 -6.57
C ASN A 227 12.22 -14.47 -6.40
N GLY A 228 12.72 -13.66 -5.45
CA GLY A 228 14.14 -13.51 -5.14
C GLY A 228 14.88 -12.45 -5.96
N ASP A 229 14.25 -11.83 -6.92
CA ASP A 229 14.86 -10.80 -7.77
C ASP A 229 14.29 -9.41 -7.52
N VAL A 230 15.15 -8.39 -7.61
CA VAL A 230 14.71 -6.99 -7.66
C VAL A 230 14.10 -6.71 -9.03
N VAL A 231 12.88 -6.24 -9.02
CA VAL A 231 12.10 -5.99 -10.22
C VAL A 231 12.06 -4.51 -10.56
N ARG A 232 12.50 -4.16 -11.76
CA ARG A 232 12.27 -2.82 -12.32
C ARG A 232 10.91 -2.80 -12.98
N VAL A 233 10.03 -1.94 -12.49
CA VAL A 233 8.69 -1.70 -13.04
C VAL A 233 8.66 -0.38 -13.79
N ASN A 234 7.94 -0.33 -14.91
CA ASN A 234 7.89 0.84 -15.79
C ASN A 234 6.69 1.75 -15.53
N GLY A 235 5.75 1.32 -14.70
CA GLY A 235 4.56 2.09 -14.35
C GLY A 235 4.91 3.40 -13.63
N LYS A 236 4.21 4.49 -13.96
CA LYS A 236 4.35 5.78 -13.25
C LYS A 236 3.48 5.85 -12.00
N GLU A 237 2.33 5.21 -12.04
CA GLU A 237 1.36 5.21 -10.95
C GLU A 237 1.52 3.97 -10.07
N VAL A 238 1.30 4.11 -8.77
CA VAL A 238 1.43 3.02 -7.77
C VAL A 238 0.65 1.78 -8.19
N VAL A 239 -0.60 1.95 -8.62
CA VAL A 239 -1.47 0.83 -9.05
C VAL A 239 -0.87 0.06 -10.23
N SER A 240 -0.32 0.77 -11.22
CA SER A 240 0.32 0.15 -12.39
C SER A 240 1.58 -0.61 -11.99
N ARG A 241 2.42 -0.04 -11.11
CA ARG A 241 3.67 -0.62 -10.62
C ARG A 241 3.42 -1.92 -9.85
N ILE A 242 2.51 -1.89 -8.89
CA ILE A 242 2.14 -3.07 -8.09
C ILE A 242 1.50 -4.15 -8.97
N ASN A 243 0.61 -3.79 -9.88
CA ASN A 243 0.00 -4.75 -10.80
C ASN A 243 1.03 -5.40 -11.75
N GLU A 244 2.02 -4.65 -12.23
CA GLU A 244 3.12 -5.22 -13.03
C GLU A 244 3.92 -6.25 -12.21
N ALA A 245 4.23 -5.93 -10.95
CA ALA A 245 4.94 -6.86 -10.05
C ALA A 245 4.11 -8.11 -9.74
N ILE A 246 2.82 -7.96 -9.42
CA ILE A 246 1.91 -9.10 -9.21
C ILE A 246 1.79 -9.93 -10.49
N GLY A 247 1.75 -9.31 -11.68
CA GLY A 247 1.72 -10.01 -12.95
C GLY A 247 2.94 -10.92 -13.15
N ARG A 248 4.14 -10.46 -12.78
CA ARG A 248 5.36 -11.27 -12.81
C ARG A 248 5.31 -12.42 -11.82
N LEU A 249 4.79 -12.18 -10.61
CA LEU A 249 4.59 -13.24 -9.63
C LEU A 249 3.59 -14.29 -10.11
N VAL A 250 2.47 -13.87 -10.71
CA VAL A 250 1.47 -14.77 -11.29
C VAL A 250 2.09 -15.66 -12.37
N GLN A 251 2.90 -15.10 -13.28
CA GLN A 251 3.58 -15.88 -14.32
C GLN A 251 4.56 -16.89 -13.74
N THR A 252 5.20 -16.59 -12.61
CA THR A 252 6.14 -17.51 -11.94
C THR A 252 5.42 -18.61 -11.18
N VAL A 253 4.42 -18.25 -10.38
CA VAL A 253 3.67 -19.18 -9.51
C VAL A 253 2.74 -20.08 -10.35
N TYR A 254 2.08 -19.50 -11.34
CA TYR A 254 1.15 -20.18 -12.23
C TYR A 254 1.77 -20.40 -13.62
N HIS A 255 2.99 -20.94 -13.66
CA HIS A 255 3.76 -21.11 -14.90
C HIS A 255 3.06 -22.03 -15.92
N LYS A 256 2.13 -22.87 -15.51
CA LYS A 256 1.31 -23.69 -16.39
C LYS A 256 0.05 -22.98 -16.91
N LEU A 257 -0.19 -21.75 -16.50
CA LEU A 257 -1.27 -20.94 -17.05
C LEU A 257 -1.07 -20.69 -18.57
N SER A 258 0.19 -20.70 -19.03
CA SER A 258 0.54 -20.62 -20.46
C SER A 258 0.09 -21.84 -21.28
N TYR A 259 -0.35 -22.92 -20.65
CA TYR A 259 -0.92 -24.09 -21.34
C TYR A 259 -2.34 -23.84 -21.85
N ILE A 260 -2.97 -22.75 -21.41
CA ILE A 260 -4.26 -22.29 -21.91
C ILE A 260 -4.01 -21.36 -23.10
N ASP A 261 -4.30 -21.83 -24.29
CA ASP A 261 -4.18 -21.08 -25.55
C ASP A 261 -5.46 -20.32 -25.86
N ALA A 262 -6.61 -20.89 -25.51
CA ALA A 262 -7.92 -20.31 -25.72
C ALA A 262 -8.81 -20.44 -24.48
N PRO A 263 -9.50 -19.35 -24.07
CA PRO A 263 -10.42 -19.41 -22.96
C PRO A 263 -11.66 -20.24 -23.34
N MET A 264 -11.99 -21.23 -22.53
CA MET A 264 -13.18 -22.05 -22.71
C MET A 264 -14.24 -21.67 -21.67
N GLY A 265 -15.45 -21.44 -22.13
CA GLY A 265 -16.59 -21.13 -21.29
C GLY A 265 -17.77 -22.07 -21.55
N GLU A 266 -18.90 -21.75 -20.96
CA GLU A 266 -20.12 -22.58 -21.07
C GLU A 266 -20.63 -22.67 -22.54
N ALA A 267 -20.48 -21.59 -23.30
CA ALA A 267 -20.88 -21.55 -24.71
C ALA A 267 -20.02 -22.51 -25.56
N GLU A 268 -18.70 -22.52 -25.34
CA GLU A 268 -17.76 -23.41 -26.01
C GLU A 268 -18.00 -24.87 -25.61
N ILE A 269 -18.25 -25.13 -24.32
CA ILE A 269 -18.57 -26.49 -23.82
C ILE A 269 -19.87 -26.98 -24.47
N ARG A 270 -20.93 -26.18 -24.52
CA ARG A 270 -22.18 -26.52 -25.19
C ARG A 270 -21.97 -26.81 -26.68
N LYS A 271 -21.16 -26.00 -27.35
CA LYS A 271 -20.82 -26.20 -28.76
C LYS A 271 -20.10 -27.53 -28.99
N MET A 272 -19.13 -27.88 -28.14
CA MET A 272 -18.45 -29.18 -28.20
C MET A 272 -19.40 -30.36 -27.98
N LEU A 273 -20.31 -30.27 -27.00
CA LEU A 273 -21.30 -31.30 -26.72
C LEU A 273 -22.29 -31.49 -27.89
N HIS A 274 -22.65 -30.43 -28.61
CA HIS A 274 -23.48 -30.53 -29.81
C HIS A 274 -22.74 -31.06 -31.01
N GLN A 275 -21.43 -30.75 -31.17
CA GLN A 275 -20.58 -31.26 -32.25
C GLN A 275 -20.20 -32.73 -32.12
N SER A 276 -20.12 -33.25 -30.89
CA SER A 276 -19.82 -34.66 -30.64
C SER A 276 -20.90 -35.63 -31.19
N ASN A 277 -22.09 -35.13 -31.50
CA ASN A 277 -23.17 -35.90 -32.15
C ASN A 277 -23.04 -35.95 -33.68
N GLN A 278 -22.11 -35.20 -34.27
CA GLN A 278 -21.74 -35.32 -35.68
C GLN A 278 -20.32 -35.85 -35.75
N LEU A 279 -20.18 -37.13 -36.00
CA LEU A 279 -18.93 -37.79 -36.38
C LEU A 279 -18.46 -37.17 -37.70
N SER A 280 -17.87 -36.00 -37.66
CA SER A 280 -17.10 -35.45 -38.76
C SER A 280 -15.71 -36.09 -38.70
N LEU A 281 -15.50 -37.08 -39.53
CA LEU A 281 -14.19 -37.53 -40.01
C LEU A 281 -13.59 -36.36 -40.83
N GLY A 282 -13.15 -35.32 -40.12
CA GLY A 282 -12.42 -34.20 -40.69
C GLY A 282 -10.97 -34.29 -40.28
N LEU A 283 -10.19 -34.94 -41.07
CA LEU A 283 -8.75 -34.79 -41.18
C LEU A 283 -8.39 -33.34 -41.53
N GLU A 284 -8.55 -32.40 -40.62
CA GLU A 284 -7.90 -31.08 -40.72
C GLU A 284 -7.04 -30.95 -39.44
N GLY A 285 -5.73 -30.97 -39.64
CA GLY A 285 -4.70 -30.81 -38.64
C GLY A 285 -4.69 -29.40 -38.01
N GLY A 286 -5.76 -29.10 -37.30
CA GLY A 286 -5.76 -27.98 -36.38
C GLY A 286 -5.21 -28.48 -35.05
N THR A 287 -4.14 -27.92 -34.58
CA THR A 287 -3.66 -28.10 -33.21
C THR A 287 -4.85 -27.88 -32.26
N GLU A 288 -5.21 -28.94 -31.50
CA GLU A 288 -6.30 -28.82 -30.52
C GLU A 288 -5.98 -27.70 -29.54
N SER A 289 -6.87 -26.72 -29.41
CA SER A 289 -6.71 -25.65 -28.43
C SER A 289 -6.53 -26.23 -27.03
N ASN A 290 -5.57 -25.71 -26.27
CA ASN A 290 -5.24 -26.16 -24.92
C ASN A 290 -4.65 -27.59 -24.83
N ALA A 291 -3.99 -28.07 -25.88
CA ALA A 291 -3.45 -29.43 -25.94
C ALA A 291 -2.58 -29.79 -24.71
N HIS A 292 -1.66 -28.92 -24.33
CA HIS A 292 -0.80 -29.13 -23.15
C HIS A 292 -1.59 -29.22 -21.83
N ALA A 293 -2.65 -28.46 -21.67
CA ALA A 293 -3.50 -28.53 -20.49
C ALA A 293 -4.29 -29.86 -20.46
N LEU A 294 -4.78 -30.30 -21.62
CA LEU A 294 -5.48 -31.57 -21.77
C LEU A 294 -4.55 -32.75 -21.48
N ASP A 295 -3.31 -32.73 -21.99
CA ASP A 295 -2.29 -33.74 -21.72
C ASP A 295 -1.99 -33.87 -20.22
N ASP A 296 -1.85 -32.77 -19.49
CA ASP A 296 -1.63 -32.79 -18.05
C ASP A 296 -2.83 -33.34 -17.28
N VAL A 297 -4.06 -33.02 -17.68
CA VAL A 297 -5.27 -33.59 -17.08
C VAL A 297 -5.35 -35.10 -17.36
N GLN A 298 -5.08 -35.55 -18.58
CA GLN A 298 -5.08 -36.93 -18.98
C GLN A 298 -4.00 -37.73 -18.22
N GLY A 299 -2.79 -37.16 -18.12
CA GLY A 299 -1.69 -37.73 -17.36
C GLY A 299 -2.04 -37.94 -15.88
N PHE A 300 -2.71 -36.95 -15.27
CA PHE A 300 -3.17 -37.04 -13.88
C PHE A 300 -4.22 -38.16 -13.71
N ILE A 301 -5.20 -38.25 -14.60
CA ILE A 301 -6.21 -39.30 -14.56
C ILE A 301 -5.54 -40.71 -14.74
N ALA A 302 -4.64 -40.82 -15.69
CA ALA A 302 -3.91 -42.08 -15.94
C ALA A 302 -3.05 -42.51 -14.73
N MET A 303 -2.38 -41.54 -14.09
CA MET A 303 -1.59 -41.79 -12.86
C MET A 303 -2.49 -42.30 -11.73
N ASN A 304 -3.62 -41.65 -11.48
CA ASN A 304 -4.56 -42.07 -10.46
C ASN A 304 -5.13 -43.46 -10.74
N THR A 305 -5.44 -43.76 -11.99
CA THR A 305 -5.93 -45.07 -12.42
C THR A 305 -4.88 -46.17 -12.14
N ARG A 306 -3.60 -45.93 -12.48
CA ARG A 306 -2.50 -46.87 -12.17
C ARG A 306 -2.34 -47.12 -10.68
N ASN A 307 -2.57 -46.06 -9.87
CA ASN A 307 -2.44 -46.15 -8.42
C ASN A 307 -3.75 -46.62 -7.73
N HIS A 308 -4.73 -47.08 -8.50
CA HIS A 308 -6.05 -47.47 -8.00
C HIS A 308 -6.77 -46.40 -7.18
N MET A 309 -6.48 -45.12 -7.43
CA MET A 309 -7.11 -44.01 -6.78
C MET A 309 -8.35 -43.56 -7.56
N LYS A 310 -9.41 -43.26 -6.83
CA LYS A 310 -10.66 -42.79 -7.42
C LYS A 310 -10.50 -41.33 -7.90
N THR A 311 -10.71 -41.10 -9.19
CA THR A 311 -10.67 -39.76 -9.77
C THR A 311 -12.11 -39.28 -9.99
N SER A 312 -12.45 -38.12 -9.43
CA SER A 312 -13.74 -37.44 -9.62
C SER A 312 -13.49 -36.04 -10.24
N MET A 313 -14.54 -35.44 -10.81
CA MET A 313 -14.46 -34.05 -11.29
C MET A 313 -14.03 -33.07 -10.21
N LYS A 314 -14.41 -33.35 -8.97
CA LYS A 314 -13.96 -32.53 -7.82
C LYS A 314 -12.45 -32.63 -7.64
N THR A 315 -11.86 -33.87 -7.69
CA THR A 315 -10.40 -34.06 -7.55
C THR A 315 -9.62 -33.38 -8.68
N VAL A 316 -10.13 -33.46 -9.91
CA VAL A 316 -9.55 -32.75 -11.06
C VAL A 316 -9.62 -31.25 -10.85
N LYS A 317 -10.79 -30.73 -10.53
CA LYS A 317 -10.98 -29.29 -10.26
C LYS A 317 -10.06 -28.79 -9.14
N ASP A 318 -10.05 -29.46 -7.98
CA ASP A 318 -9.27 -29.06 -6.81
C ASP A 318 -7.75 -29.04 -7.10
N ARG A 319 -7.27 -29.87 -8.03
CA ARG A 319 -5.87 -29.90 -8.47
C ARG A 319 -5.55 -28.76 -9.44
N PHE A 320 -6.38 -28.58 -10.47
CA PHE A 320 -6.08 -27.68 -11.59
C PHE A 320 -6.54 -26.22 -11.36
N MET A 321 -7.21 -25.95 -10.24
CA MET A 321 -7.52 -24.59 -9.76
C MET A 321 -6.50 -24.03 -8.77
N LYS A 322 -5.34 -24.66 -8.61
CA LYS A 322 -4.26 -24.24 -7.71
C LYS A 322 -2.95 -24.12 -8.48
N ALA A 323 -1.98 -23.44 -7.87
CA ALA A 323 -0.64 -23.43 -8.40
C ALA A 323 -0.17 -24.89 -8.71
N PRO A 324 0.45 -25.11 -9.86
CA PRO A 324 0.97 -24.16 -10.85
C PRO A 324 0.03 -23.81 -12.01
N TYR A 325 -1.25 -24.18 -11.97
CA TYR A 325 -2.18 -24.01 -13.10
C TYR A 325 -2.97 -22.68 -13.03
N GLY A 326 -3.65 -22.36 -11.92
CA GLY A 326 -4.39 -21.09 -11.72
C GLY A 326 -5.89 -21.18 -11.79
#